data_dd1f94e49f03d53b43262b20f9434ab6
#
_entry.id   dd1f94e49f03d53b43262b20f9434ab6
#
_cell.length_a   1.000
_cell.length_b   1.000
_cell.length_c   1.000
_cell.angle_alpha   90.00
_cell.angle_beta   90.00
_cell.angle_gamma   90.00
#
_symmetry.space_group_name_H-M   'P 1'
#
loop_
_entity.id
_entity.type
_entity.pdbx_description
1 polymer ?
#
loop_
_entity_poly.entity_id
_entity_poly.type
_entity_poly.pdbx_seq_one_letter_code
_entity_poly.pdbx_strand_id
1 'polypeptide(L)'
;MRILIDLQGCQSGSRFGGIGRYSMALAKAMLRLGSNHEISLLLNSRLPNENAIRAEFADLMPQQNILTFEVPAYVAAENDLPAHTRMAELIREKRIAEINPDVLHIASLFEGAGEDVVTSVGMLFPAERTAVTLYDLIPYLEQETYLTNQMLADHYLGKFAGLRRAGMVVSISEFSRTEALAHTDIPTERIANISSAVDDQFAPCEIAADQKLKLLKKSGIEKPFLMFTGSFDIRKNHLRLVKAFAKVAPALRDQYQLLIVGKGEDKQIARLKSLAQKHGLHEKDLVFVGHVTDADLIALYNLCTLFVFPTLREGFGLPALEAMSCGVPTIGSNRTSVPEVIGRADALFDPEDVDDIAAKITSVLSDSAFRAELKRHGLEQAKNFSWALSAQRALAFFESRHAHLHTSPDPAVQASPAPTQPLEGSVQYDNFLAALSKLNLGKLDDDFLKYAAHTIANNELLTRIERDELHSDLQMGWVTS
;
A
#
# COMPACT_ATOMS: atom_id res chain seq x y z
N MET A 1 13.42 -20.72 -8.76
CA MET A 1 13.52 -19.36 -9.33
C MET A 1 14.30 -18.47 -8.38
N ARG A 2 15.00 -17.48 -8.94
CA ARG A 2 15.57 -16.36 -8.18
C ARG A 2 14.53 -15.22 -8.14
N ILE A 3 14.06 -14.88 -6.95
CA ILE A 3 13.06 -13.83 -6.75
C ILE A 3 13.71 -12.66 -6.01
N LEU A 4 13.63 -11.46 -6.56
CA LEU A 4 14.08 -10.23 -5.93
C LEU A 4 12.86 -9.42 -5.49
N ILE A 5 12.73 -9.15 -4.20
CA ILE A 5 11.64 -8.34 -3.65
C ILE A 5 12.16 -6.94 -3.34
N ASP A 6 11.65 -5.93 -4.05
CA ASP A 6 11.93 -4.53 -3.76
C ASP A 6 11.05 -4.04 -2.61
N LEU A 7 11.69 -3.73 -1.48
CA LEU A 7 11.04 -3.29 -0.25
C LEU A 7 11.29 -1.81 0.10
N GLN A 8 11.67 -0.96 -0.87
CA GLN A 8 11.89 0.47 -0.60
C GLN A 8 10.69 1.17 0.05
N GLY A 9 9.46 0.80 -0.31
CA GLY A 9 8.27 1.31 0.35
C GLY A 9 8.21 1.02 1.85
N CYS A 10 8.97 0.01 2.33
CA CYS A 10 9.12 -0.26 3.75
C CYS A 10 10.22 0.59 4.42
N GLN A 11 10.96 1.38 3.65
CA GLN A 11 11.95 2.35 4.15
C GLN A 11 11.38 3.76 4.26
N SER A 12 10.23 4.03 3.64
CA SER A 12 9.51 5.30 3.60
C SER A 12 8.54 5.48 4.77
N GLY A 13 7.81 6.60 4.79
CA GLY A 13 6.70 6.86 5.71
C GLY A 13 5.58 5.82 5.61
N SER A 14 5.45 5.12 4.49
CA SER A 14 4.51 4.01 4.31
C SER A 14 4.79 2.81 5.21
N ARG A 15 6.00 2.67 5.80
CA ARG A 15 6.43 1.54 6.63
C ARG A 15 5.43 1.15 7.72
N PHE A 16 4.91 2.15 8.43
CA PHE A 16 4.01 1.93 9.56
C PHE A 16 2.52 1.96 9.18
N GLY A 17 2.23 2.22 7.92
CA GLY A 17 0.90 2.17 7.33
C GLY A 17 0.51 0.77 6.81
N GLY A 18 -0.68 0.64 6.24
CA GLY A 18 -1.19 -0.61 5.68
C GLY A 18 -0.28 -1.20 4.59
N ILE A 19 0.27 -0.34 3.71
CA ILE A 19 1.16 -0.75 2.60
C ILE A 19 2.45 -1.39 3.13
N GLY A 20 3.13 -0.72 4.06
CA GLY A 20 4.39 -1.23 4.61
C GLY A 20 4.21 -2.50 5.43
N ARG A 21 3.15 -2.56 6.27
CA ARG A 21 2.80 -3.78 7.02
C ARG A 21 2.51 -4.95 6.08
N TYR A 22 1.72 -4.72 5.04
CA TYR A 22 1.44 -5.73 4.01
C TYR A 22 2.72 -6.23 3.34
N SER A 23 3.56 -5.32 2.84
CA SER A 23 4.80 -5.64 2.13
C SER A 23 5.77 -6.47 2.99
N MET A 24 5.96 -6.06 4.25
CA MET A 24 6.81 -6.77 5.21
C MET A 24 6.28 -8.16 5.53
N ALA A 25 4.98 -8.29 5.80
CA ALA A 25 4.36 -9.55 6.17
C ALA A 25 4.36 -10.54 4.99
N LEU A 26 4.02 -10.08 3.78
CA LEU A 26 4.07 -10.91 2.58
C LEU A 26 5.49 -11.39 2.29
N ALA A 27 6.50 -10.51 2.34
CA ALA A 27 7.89 -10.89 2.12
C ALA A 27 8.37 -11.93 3.15
N LYS A 28 8.05 -11.76 4.43
CA LYS A 28 8.37 -12.74 5.48
C LYS A 28 7.66 -14.08 5.23
N ALA A 29 6.42 -14.08 4.80
CA ALA A 29 5.67 -15.30 4.49
C ALA A 29 6.22 -16.02 3.25
N MET A 30 6.63 -15.25 2.21
CA MET A 30 7.28 -15.84 1.02
C MET A 30 8.60 -16.49 1.38
N LEU A 31 9.42 -15.90 2.26
CA LEU A 31 10.66 -16.50 2.73
C LEU A 31 10.44 -17.80 3.52
N ARG A 32 9.41 -17.85 4.36
CA ARG A 32 9.08 -19.06 5.14
C ARG A 32 8.60 -20.23 4.28
N LEU A 33 7.87 -19.94 3.21
CA LEU A 33 7.29 -20.95 2.31
C LEU A 33 8.15 -21.25 1.09
N GLY A 34 8.96 -20.30 0.67
CA GLY A 34 9.70 -20.34 -0.59
C GLY A 34 11.01 -21.12 -0.55
N SER A 35 11.12 -22.21 0.23
CA SER A 35 12.36 -23.00 0.36
C SER A 35 12.93 -23.54 -0.96
N ASN A 36 12.09 -23.65 -1.99
CA ASN A 36 12.48 -24.05 -3.35
C ASN A 36 12.91 -22.86 -4.24
N HIS A 37 12.94 -21.66 -3.69
CA HIS A 37 13.30 -20.42 -4.38
C HIS A 37 14.47 -19.74 -3.68
N GLU A 38 15.29 -19.07 -4.46
CA GLU A 38 16.31 -18.16 -3.95
C GLU A 38 15.69 -16.75 -3.87
N ILE A 39 15.32 -16.35 -2.66
CA ILE A 39 14.67 -15.05 -2.43
C ILE A 39 15.68 -14.07 -1.86
N SER A 40 15.79 -12.90 -2.50
CA SER A 40 16.61 -11.77 -2.06
C SER A 40 15.74 -10.52 -1.90
N LEU A 41 16.16 -9.60 -1.04
CA LEU A 41 15.52 -8.30 -0.84
C LEU A 41 16.38 -7.21 -1.48
N LEU A 42 15.73 -6.16 -1.98
CA LEU A 42 16.38 -4.96 -2.49
C LEU A 42 15.97 -3.75 -1.67
N LEU A 43 16.95 -3.02 -1.15
CA LEU A 43 16.78 -1.79 -0.39
C LEU A 43 17.58 -0.65 -1.03
N ASN A 44 17.17 0.58 -0.76
CA ASN A 44 17.91 1.78 -1.14
C ASN A 44 18.73 2.28 0.05
N SER A 45 20.06 2.29 -0.06
CA SER A 45 20.95 2.68 1.04
C SER A 45 20.85 4.15 1.45
N ARG A 46 20.25 5.00 0.61
CA ARG A 46 19.96 6.41 0.97
C ARG A 46 18.76 6.58 1.88
N LEU A 47 17.84 5.61 1.86
CA LEU A 47 16.63 5.69 2.67
C LEU A 47 16.90 5.24 4.11
N PRO A 48 16.13 5.75 5.08
CA PRO A 48 16.23 5.32 6.48
C PRO A 48 15.77 3.86 6.65
N ASN A 49 15.90 3.35 7.86
CA ASN A 49 15.37 2.06 8.29
C ASN A 49 16.03 0.79 7.69
N GLU A 50 17.11 0.88 6.92
CA GLU A 50 17.80 -0.31 6.40
C GLU A 50 18.16 -1.29 7.53
N ASN A 51 18.83 -0.83 8.59
CA ASN A 51 19.24 -1.68 9.71
C ASN A 51 18.05 -2.30 10.45
N ALA A 52 16.95 -1.56 10.58
CA ALA A 52 15.75 -2.07 11.22
C ALA A 52 15.08 -3.16 10.36
N ILE A 53 15.04 -3.00 9.04
CA ILE A 53 14.54 -4.03 8.12
C ILE A 53 15.46 -5.25 8.17
N ARG A 54 16.80 -5.07 8.09
CA ARG A 54 17.76 -6.16 8.21
C ARG A 54 17.57 -6.98 9.49
N ALA A 55 17.34 -6.31 10.61
CA ALA A 55 17.06 -6.96 11.90
C ALA A 55 15.78 -7.80 11.87
N GLU A 56 14.72 -7.31 11.22
CA GLU A 56 13.43 -8.04 11.10
C GLU A 56 13.51 -9.29 10.23
N PHE A 57 14.52 -9.40 9.34
CA PHE A 57 14.74 -10.55 8.48
C PHE A 57 15.91 -11.43 8.94
N ALA A 58 16.60 -11.12 10.06
CA ALA A 58 17.82 -11.79 10.49
C ALA A 58 17.63 -13.30 10.70
N ASP A 59 16.48 -13.73 11.24
CA ASP A 59 16.16 -15.14 11.49
C ASP A 59 15.55 -15.86 10.26
N LEU A 60 15.29 -15.13 9.17
CA LEU A 60 14.61 -15.64 8.00
C LEU A 60 15.53 -15.85 6.80
N MET A 61 16.60 -15.08 6.71
CA MET A 61 17.52 -15.14 5.57
C MET A 61 18.92 -14.64 5.92
N PRO A 62 19.97 -15.13 5.18
CA PRO A 62 21.31 -14.59 5.29
C PRO A 62 21.36 -13.10 4.94
N GLN A 63 22.12 -12.31 5.71
CA GLN A 63 22.20 -10.86 5.53
C GLN A 63 22.78 -10.43 4.17
N GLN A 64 23.60 -11.25 3.54
CA GLN A 64 24.11 -11.03 2.17
C GLN A 64 23.04 -11.10 1.09
N ASN A 65 21.88 -11.70 1.36
CA ASN A 65 20.75 -11.75 0.44
C ASN A 65 19.86 -10.49 0.54
N ILE A 66 20.18 -9.57 1.45
CA ILE A 66 19.57 -8.23 1.50
C ILE A 66 20.51 -7.29 0.74
N LEU A 67 20.22 -7.11 -0.53
CA LEU A 67 20.99 -6.34 -1.48
C LEU A 67 20.63 -4.86 -1.41
N THR A 68 21.57 -4.01 -1.79
CA THR A 68 21.34 -2.56 -1.83
C THR A 68 21.74 -1.98 -3.17
N PHE A 69 21.17 -0.81 -3.44
CA PHE A 69 21.61 0.14 -4.45
C PHE A 69 21.57 1.55 -3.83
N GLU A 70 22.25 2.47 -4.48
CA GLU A 70 22.28 3.87 -4.09
C GLU A 70 21.91 4.75 -5.28
N VAL A 71 21.14 5.81 -5.01
CA VAL A 71 20.76 6.83 -6.01
C VAL A 71 21.11 8.22 -5.48
N PRO A 72 21.22 9.25 -6.35
CA PRO A 72 21.37 10.64 -5.90
C PRO A 72 20.25 11.05 -4.94
N ALA A 73 20.46 12.12 -4.18
CA ALA A 73 19.43 12.76 -3.38
C ALA A 73 18.47 13.57 -4.28
N TYR A 74 17.33 13.97 -3.70
CA TYR A 74 16.34 14.85 -4.35
C TYR A 74 15.69 14.24 -5.60
N VAL A 75 15.44 12.94 -5.59
CA VAL A 75 14.78 12.21 -6.68
C VAL A 75 13.27 12.03 -6.47
N ALA A 76 12.75 12.48 -5.33
CA ALA A 76 11.31 12.53 -5.07
C ALA A 76 10.60 13.48 -6.04
N ALA A 77 9.37 13.14 -6.43
CA ALA A 77 8.60 13.95 -7.37
C ALA A 77 8.37 15.39 -6.90
N GLU A 78 8.23 15.61 -5.59
CA GLU A 78 8.05 16.96 -5.01
C GLU A 78 9.23 17.90 -5.24
N ASN A 79 10.41 17.38 -5.56
CA ASN A 79 11.57 18.21 -5.89
C ASN A 79 11.49 18.78 -7.32
N ASP A 80 10.55 18.31 -8.14
CA ASP A 80 10.32 18.74 -9.51
C ASP A 80 11.58 18.65 -10.40
N LEU A 81 12.31 17.54 -10.26
CA LEU A 81 13.53 17.24 -11.01
C LEU A 81 13.35 15.91 -11.79
N PRO A 82 12.53 15.90 -12.85
CA PRO A 82 12.15 14.66 -13.55
C PRO A 82 13.35 13.90 -14.14
N ALA A 83 14.39 14.62 -14.54
CA ALA A 83 15.62 14.02 -15.04
C ALA A 83 16.39 13.27 -13.95
N HIS A 84 16.43 13.79 -12.72
CA HIS A 84 17.04 13.12 -11.57
C HIS A 84 16.28 11.85 -11.24
N THR A 85 14.95 11.93 -11.17
CA THR A 85 14.08 10.78 -10.94
C THR A 85 14.31 9.72 -12.02
N ARG A 86 14.36 10.13 -13.30
CA ARG A 86 14.57 9.18 -14.40
C ARG A 86 15.96 8.54 -14.37
N MET A 87 17.00 9.28 -14.01
CA MET A 87 18.33 8.72 -13.82
C MET A 87 18.38 7.73 -12.68
N ALA A 88 17.74 8.04 -11.55
CA ALA A 88 17.66 7.15 -10.41
C ALA A 88 16.90 5.85 -10.74
N GLU A 89 15.83 5.94 -11.53
CA GLU A 89 15.11 4.77 -12.03
C GLU A 89 16.01 3.87 -12.90
N LEU A 90 16.83 4.47 -13.79
CA LEU A 90 17.79 3.72 -14.61
C LEU A 90 18.89 3.06 -13.77
N ILE A 91 19.44 3.77 -12.77
CA ILE A 91 20.46 3.22 -11.83
C ILE A 91 19.89 2.02 -11.08
N ARG A 92 18.65 2.15 -10.57
CA ARG A 92 17.97 1.03 -9.90
C ARG A 92 17.79 -0.16 -10.84
N GLU A 93 17.26 0.06 -12.04
CA GLU A 93 17.02 -1.05 -12.98
C GLU A 93 18.31 -1.67 -13.50
N LYS A 94 19.40 -0.89 -13.66
CA LYS A 94 20.72 -1.44 -13.95
C LYS A 94 21.15 -2.42 -12.84
N ARG A 95 21.03 -2.01 -11.58
CA ARG A 95 21.35 -2.89 -10.45
C ARG A 95 20.51 -4.17 -10.45
N ILE A 96 19.23 -4.07 -10.77
CA ILE A 96 18.34 -5.24 -10.90
C ILE A 96 18.77 -6.13 -12.07
N ALA A 97 19.15 -5.53 -13.21
CA ALA A 97 19.63 -6.28 -14.38
C ALA A 97 20.95 -7.03 -14.09
N GLU A 98 21.86 -6.44 -13.28
CA GLU A 98 23.08 -7.11 -12.82
C GLU A 98 22.79 -8.31 -11.91
N ILE A 99 21.82 -8.17 -11.00
CA ILE A 99 21.34 -9.26 -10.13
C ILE A 99 20.67 -10.34 -11.00
N ASN A 100 19.99 -9.91 -12.07
CA ASN A 100 19.30 -10.76 -13.03
C ASN A 100 18.35 -11.78 -12.38
N PRO A 101 17.37 -11.37 -11.55
CA PRO A 101 16.41 -12.28 -10.96
C PRO A 101 15.49 -12.88 -12.04
N ASP A 102 14.91 -14.05 -11.79
CA ASP A 102 13.88 -14.62 -12.67
C ASP A 102 12.57 -13.84 -12.55
N VAL A 103 12.28 -13.33 -11.34
CA VAL A 103 11.15 -12.45 -11.05
C VAL A 103 11.61 -11.29 -10.14
N LEU A 104 11.32 -10.07 -10.55
CA LEU A 104 11.37 -8.87 -9.71
C LEU A 104 9.97 -8.63 -9.15
N HIS A 105 9.80 -8.59 -7.84
CA HIS A 105 8.54 -8.20 -7.20
C HIS A 105 8.67 -6.80 -6.56
N ILE A 106 8.01 -5.82 -7.12
CA ILE A 106 7.90 -4.47 -6.57
C ILE A 106 6.75 -4.46 -5.57
N ALA A 107 7.06 -4.44 -4.28
CA ALA A 107 6.06 -4.53 -3.22
C ALA A 107 5.17 -3.28 -3.13
N SER A 108 5.68 -2.09 -3.52
CA SER A 108 4.90 -0.85 -3.62
C SER A 108 5.44 0.01 -4.76
N LEU A 109 4.67 0.14 -5.85
CA LEU A 109 5.08 0.87 -7.05
C LEU A 109 4.85 2.38 -6.95
N PHE A 110 3.77 2.82 -6.26
CA PHE A 110 3.29 4.20 -6.25
C PHE A 110 4.00 5.09 -5.21
N GLU A 111 5.17 4.70 -4.78
CA GLU A 111 6.04 5.48 -3.87
C GLU A 111 6.84 6.54 -4.63
N GLY A 112 7.52 7.42 -3.88
CA GLY A 112 8.46 8.41 -4.43
C GLY A 112 7.82 9.77 -4.72
N ALA A 113 6.63 10.05 -4.18
CA ALA A 113 6.03 11.38 -4.28
C ALA A 113 6.76 12.43 -3.42
N GLY A 114 6.96 12.15 -2.13
CA GLY A 114 7.58 13.05 -1.14
C GLY A 114 8.87 12.50 -0.52
N GLU A 115 9.35 11.34 -0.96
CA GLU A 115 10.56 10.71 -0.46
C GLU A 115 11.38 10.12 -1.61
N ASP A 116 12.70 9.98 -1.42
CA ASP A 116 13.64 9.48 -2.44
C ASP A 116 13.51 7.97 -2.72
N VAL A 117 12.28 7.45 -2.69
CA VAL A 117 11.94 6.09 -3.13
C VAL A 117 11.87 6.05 -4.65
N VAL A 118 12.55 5.09 -5.25
CA VAL A 118 12.66 4.98 -6.70
C VAL A 118 12.07 3.67 -7.18
N THR A 119 11.02 3.75 -7.99
CA THR A 119 10.35 2.58 -8.58
C THR A 119 10.10 2.80 -10.06
N SER A 120 10.31 1.78 -10.87
CA SER A 120 10.07 1.79 -12.31
C SER A 120 9.82 0.39 -12.85
N VAL A 121 9.27 0.28 -14.04
CA VAL A 121 8.98 -0.99 -14.71
C VAL A 121 9.40 -0.91 -16.18
N GLY A 122 10.32 -1.80 -16.58
CA GLY A 122 10.61 -2.05 -18.00
C GLY A 122 11.45 -0.96 -18.67
N MET A 123 12.40 -0.35 -17.98
CA MET A 123 13.37 0.57 -18.58
C MET A 123 14.65 -0.15 -19.03
N LEU A 124 15.19 -1.03 -18.20
CA LEU A 124 16.37 -1.86 -18.45
C LEU A 124 16.13 -3.32 -18.08
N PHE A 125 15.30 -3.56 -17.05
CA PHE A 125 14.92 -4.91 -16.66
C PHE A 125 13.57 -5.27 -17.33
N PRO A 126 13.42 -6.50 -17.90
CA PRO A 126 12.23 -6.88 -18.64
C PRO A 126 10.93 -6.72 -17.83
N ALA A 127 9.97 -5.98 -18.38
CA ALA A 127 8.66 -5.78 -17.77
C ALA A 127 7.92 -7.11 -17.56
N GLU A 128 8.10 -8.07 -18.45
CA GLU A 128 7.49 -9.41 -18.42
C GLU A 128 7.92 -10.21 -17.18
N ARG A 129 9.10 -9.94 -16.65
CA ARG A 129 9.67 -10.55 -15.43
C ARG A 129 9.41 -9.73 -14.19
N THR A 130 8.66 -8.62 -14.29
CA THR A 130 8.34 -7.73 -13.19
C THR A 130 6.93 -7.97 -12.69
N ALA A 131 6.81 -8.24 -11.40
CA ALA A 131 5.57 -8.33 -10.64
C ALA A 131 5.37 -7.05 -9.82
N VAL A 132 4.14 -6.56 -9.75
CA VAL A 132 3.77 -5.36 -8.97
C VAL A 132 2.60 -5.69 -8.06
N THR A 133 2.67 -5.29 -6.78
CA THR A 133 1.51 -5.34 -5.88
C THR A 133 0.57 -4.18 -6.20
N LEU A 134 -0.69 -4.51 -6.49
CA LEU A 134 -1.77 -3.56 -6.67
C LEU A 134 -2.62 -3.51 -5.39
N TYR A 135 -2.56 -2.38 -4.68
CA TYR A 135 -3.37 -2.13 -3.50
C TYR A 135 -4.79 -1.70 -3.86
N ASP A 136 -4.92 -0.67 -4.66
CA ASP A 136 -6.19 -0.15 -5.20
C ASP A 136 -5.91 0.81 -6.37
N LEU A 137 -6.98 1.27 -7.01
CA LEU A 137 -6.96 2.31 -8.04
C LEU A 137 -7.71 3.57 -7.61
N ILE A 138 -7.92 3.78 -6.30
CA ILE A 138 -8.71 4.89 -5.78
C ILE A 138 -8.23 6.25 -6.31
N PRO A 139 -6.94 6.60 -6.30
CA PRO A 139 -6.51 7.88 -6.83
C PRO A 139 -6.74 8.03 -8.34
N TYR A 140 -6.64 6.94 -9.10
CA TYR A 140 -6.92 6.94 -10.54
C TYR A 140 -8.42 7.15 -10.85
N LEU A 141 -9.29 6.55 -10.06
CA LEU A 141 -10.74 6.60 -10.27
C LEU A 141 -11.39 7.87 -9.69
N GLU A 142 -10.76 8.50 -8.71
CA GLU A 142 -11.24 9.71 -8.04
C GLU A 142 -10.20 10.85 -8.15
N GLN A 143 -9.71 11.10 -9.38
CA GLN A 143 -8.62 12.06 -9.64
C GLN A 143 -8.93 13.46 -9.10
N GLU A 144 -10.17 13.93 -9.21
CA GLU A 144 -10.61 15.24 -8.68
C GLU A 144 -10.39 15.37 -7.16
N THR A 145 -10.38 14.25 -6.44
CA THR A 145 -10.18 14.21 -4.99
C THR A 145 -8.71 14.04 -4.60
N TYR A 146 -7.98 13.16 -5.31
CA TYR A 146 -6.65 12.71 -4.88
C TYR A 146 -5.50 13.23 -5.74
N LEU A 147 -5.75 13.59 -7.00
CA LEU A 147 -4.74 14.06 -7.95
C LEU A 147 -4.93 15.56 -8.26
N THR A 148 -5.16 16.37 -7.23
CA THR A 148 -5.44 17.80 -7.36
C THR A 148 -4.20 18.66 -7.66
N ASN A 149 -3.01 18.13 -7.42
CA ASN A 149 -1.73 18.77 -7.75
C ASN A 149 -1.17 18.10 -9.01
N GLN A 150 -0.80 18.91 -10.02
CA GLN A 150 -0.33 18.40 -11.33
C GLN A 150 0.90 17.51 -11.21
N MET A 151 1.88 17.89 -10.42
CA MET A 151 3.10 17.11 -10.20
C MET A 151 2.79 15.73 -9.61
N LEU A 152 1.91 15.67 -8.58
CA LEU A 152 1.48 14.41 -8.00
C LEU A 152 0.66 13.57 -8.99
N ALA A 153 -0.16 14.22 -9.83
CA ALA A 153 -0.91 13.55 -10.89
C ALA A 153 0.03 12.93 -11.92
N ASP A 154 1.01 13.67 -12.41
CA ASP A 154 1.98 13.20 -13.40
C ASP A 154 2.82 12.05 -12.84
N HIS A 155 3.28 12.17 -11.59
CA HIS A 155 3.98 11.08 -10.89
C HIS A 155 3.11 9.83 -10.80
N TYR A 156 1.89 9.95 -10.27
CA TYR A 156 0.97 8.82 -10.11
C TYR A 156 0.63 8.17 -11.45
N LEU A 157 0.31 8.96 -12.48
CA LEU A 157 -0.02 8.45 -13.81
C LEU A 157 1.19 7.79 -14.50
N GLY A 158 2.40 8.29 -14.25
CA GLY A 158 3.65 7.65 -14.68
C GLY A 158 3.82 6.26 -14.03
N LYS A 159 3.58 6.12 -12.72
CA LYS A 159 3.59 4.82 -12.02
C LYS A 159 2.45 3.91 -12.49
N PHE A 160 1.27 4.45 -12.76
CA PHE A 160 0.15 3.72 -13.33
C PHE A 160 0.47 3.15 -14.72
N ALA A 161 1.15 3.92 -15.57
CA ALA A 161 1.65 3.41 -16.84
C ALA A 161 2.67 2.27 -16.64
N GLY A 162 3.51 2.35 -15.60
CA GLY A 162 4.40 1.27 -15.18
C GLY A 162 3.64 0.00 -14.76
N LEU A 163 2.58 0.14 -13.96
CA LEU A 163 1.69 -0.97 -13.58
C LEU A 163 1.14 -1.70 -14.79
N ARG A 164 0.64 -0.97 -15.79
CA ARG A 164 0.08 -1.55 -17.01
C ARG A 164 1.11 -2.33 -17.85
N ARG A 165 2.38 -1.93 -17.80
CA ARG A 165 3.48 -2.64 -18.48
C ARG A 165 3.93 -3.90 -17.76
N ALA A 166 3.75 -3.99 -16.42
CA ALA A 166 4.22 -5.12 -15.64
C ALA A 166 3.68 -6.46 -16.17
N GLY A 167 4.56 -7.46 -16.29
CA GLY A 167 4.18 -8.80 -16.74
C GLY A 167 3.32 -9.56 -15.77
N MET A 168 3.36 -9.14 -14.50
CA MET A 168 2.59 -9.74 -13.41
C MET A 168 2.05 -8.63 -12.48
N VAL A 169 0.78 -8.73 -12.13
CA VAL A 169 0.14 -7.88 -11.12
C VAL A 169 -0.47 -8.77 -10.06
N VAL A 170 -0.14 -8.52 -8.81
CA VAL A 170 -0.74 -9.24 -7.68
C VAL A 170 -1.62 -8.28 -6.89
N SER A 171 -2.93 -8.50 -6.92
CA SER A 171 -3.90 -7.66 -6.22
C SER A 171 -4.14 -8.16 -4.79
N ILE A 172 -4.46 -7.22 -3.90
CA ILE A 172 -4.70 -7.52 -2.49
C ILE A 172 -6.13 -7.98 -2.18
N SER A 173 -7.03 -7.94 -3.18
CA SER A 173 -8.42 -8.39 -3.08
C SER A 173 -8.96 -8.78 -4.46
N GLU A 174 -10.05 -9.54 -4.48
CA GLU A 174 -10.74 -9.83 -5.75
C GLU A 174 -11.41 -8.57 -6.29
N PHE A 175 -11.87 -7.68 -5.42
CA PHE A 175 -12.40 -6.38 -5.85
C PHE A 175 -11.33 -5.56 -6.58
N SER A 176 -10.13 -5.39 -6.01
CA SER A 176 -9.04 -4.64 -6.68
C SER A 176 -8.61 -5.30 -7.99
N ARG A 177 -8.67 -6.64 -8.07
CA ARG A 177 -8.42 -7.37 -9.32
C ARG A 177 -9.47 -7.02 -10.38
N THR A 178 -10.74 -7.13 -10.06
CA THR A 178 -11.84 -6.85 -11.00
C THR A 178 -11.89 -5.37 -11.40
N GLU A 179 -11.61 -4.46 -10.47
CA GLU A 179 -11.51 -3.02 -10.73
C GLU A 179 -10.37 -2.72 -11.73
N ALA A 180 -9.20 -3.36 -11.56
CA ALA A 180 -8.09 -3.22 -12.50
C ALA A 180 -8.45 -3.75 -13.89
N LEU A 181 -9.09 -4.91 -13.99
CA LEU A 181 -9.55 -5.46 -15.27
C LEU A 181 -10.60 -4.59 -15.95
N ALA A 182 -11.43 -3.89 -15.19
CA ALA A 182 -12.47 -2.99 -15.73
C ALA A 182 -11.92 -1.64 -16.22
N HIS A 183 -10.82 -1.17 -15.63
CA HIS A 183 -10.30 0.17 -15.87
C HIS A 183 -8.90 0.23 -16.49
N THR A 184 -8.34 -0.93 -16.85
CA THR A 184 -7.04 -1.02 -17.53
C THR A 184 -7.11 -2.04 -18.67
N ASP A 185 -6.06 -2.04 -19.49
CA ASP A 185 -5.83 -3.02 -20.54
C ASP A 185 -4.96 -4.21 -20.08
N ILE A 186 -4.81 -4.42 -18.78
CA ILE A 186 -4.05 -5.55 -18.22
C ILE A 186 -4.81 -6.85 -18.54
N PRO A 187 -4.20 -7.79 -19.28
CA PRO A 187 -4.85 -9.09 -19.58
C PRO A 187 -5.08 -9.90 -18.31
N THR A 188 -6.18 -10.66 -18.29
CA THR A 188 -6.59 -11.47 -17.13
C THR A 188 -5.52 -12.43 -16.63
N GLU A 189 -4.71 -12.99 -17.55
CA GLU A 189 -3.62 -13.90 -17.22
C GLU A 189 -2.41 -13.21 -16.58
N ARG A 190 -2.33 -11.87 -16.64
CA ARG A 190 -1.26 -11.09 -15.98
C ARG A 190 -1.63 -10.57 -14.60
N ILE A 191 -2.86 -10.82 -14.14
CA ILE A 191 -3.30 -10.35 -12.82
C ILE A 191 -3.91 -11.47 -11.99
N ALA A 192 -3.43 -11.63 -10.75
CA ALA A 192 -3.94 -12.62 -9.80
C ALA A 192 -4.28 -11.98 -8.45
N ASN A 193 -5.40 -12.39 -7.86
CA ASN A 193 -5.71 -12.05 -6.48
C ASN A 193 -4.92 -12.94 -5.53
N ILE A 194 -3.98 -12.35 -4.79
CA ILE A 194 -3.23 -13.04 -3.73
C ILE A 194 -3.79 -12.77 -2.33
N SER A 195 -4.79 -11.89 -2.24
CA SER A 195 -5.45 -11.50 -0.98
C SER A 195 -4.54 -10.69 -0.04
N SER A 196 -5.04 -10.45 1.15
CA SER A 196 -4.33 -9.86 2.27
C SER A 196 -4.62 -10.66 3.54
N ALA A 197 -3.93 -10.34 4.63
CA ALA A 197 -4.15 -10.95 5.93
C ALA A 197 -3.83 -9.95 7.05
N VAL A 198 -4.06 -10.34 8.28
CA VAL A 198 -3.61 -9.62 9.48
C VAL A 198 -2.57 -10.43 10.22
N ASP A 199 -1.79 -9.77 11.07
CA ASP A 199 -0.83 -10.44 11.93
C ASP A 199 -1.53 -11.36 12.93
N ASP A 200 -0.90 -12.50 13.28
CA ASP A 200 -1.43 -13.49 14.21
C ASP A 200 -1.67 -12.92 15.62
N GLN A 201 -1.08 -11.79 15.97
CA GLN A 201 -1.34 -11.08 17.22
C GLN A 201 -2.78 -10.53 17.33
N PHE A 202 -3.46 -10.30 16.20
CA PHE A 202 -4.90 -9.97 16.19
C PHE A 202 -5.70 -11.23 16.43
N ALA A 203 -5.91 -11.54 17.69
CA ALA A 203 -6.61 -12.73 18.14
C ALA A 203 -7.44 -12.41 19.40
N PRO A 204 -8.42 -13.25 19.73
CA PRO A 204 -9.10 -13.15 21.02
C PRO A 204 -8.11 -13.30 22.17
N CYS A 205 -8.10 -12.34 23.07
CA CYS A 205 -7.24 -12.36 24.25
C CYS A 205 -7.96 -11.80 25.48
N GLU A 206 -7.56 -12.26 26.64
CA GLU A 206 -8.03 -11.70 27.91
C GLU A 206 -7.16 -10.49 28.27
N ILE A 207 -7.81 -9.36 28.54
CA ILE A 207 -7.14 -8.14 28.98
C ILE A 207 -7.17 -8.10 30.49
N ALA A 208 -6.00 -8.05 31.13
CA ALA A 208 -5.87 -7.97 32.58
C ALA A 208 -6.62 -6.73 33.13
N ALA A 209 -7.28 -6.89 34.28
CA ALA A 209 -8.19 -5.88 34.82
C ALA A 209 -7.52 -4.50 35.01
N ASP A 210 -6.26 -4.47 35.45
CA ASP A 210 -5.49 -3.24 35.62
C ASP A 210 -5.13 -2.58 34.28
N GLN A 211 -4.77 -3.38 33.26
CA GLN A 211 -4.52 -2.90 31.89
C GLN A 211 -5.78 -2.35 31.28
N LYS A 212 -6.91 -3.06 31.41
CA LYS A 212 -8.22 -2.61 30.94
C LYS A 212 -8.57 -1.26 31.57
N LEU A 213 -8.46 -1.12 32.88
CA LEU A 213 -8.78 0.12 33.59
C LEU A 213 -7.92 1.28 33.12
N LYS A 214 -6.60 1.06 32.99
CA LYS A 214 -5.65 2.08 32.49
C LYS A 214 -5.99 2.50 31.07
N LEU A 215 -6.25 1.56 30.17
CA LEU A 215 -6.56 1.81 28.76
C LEU A 215 -7.87 2.59 28.63
N LEU A 216 -8.95 2.16 29.27
CA LEU A 216 -10.25 2.82 29.21
C LEU A 216 -10.17 4.24 29.77
N LYS A 217 -9.48 4.44 30.93
CA LYS A 217 -9.27 5.78 31.53
C LYS A 217 -8.44 6.69 30.61
N LYS A 218 -7.33 6.19 30.06
CA LYS A 218 -6.47 6.94 29.13
C LYS A 218 -7.25 7.35 27.88
N SER A 219 -8.15 6.51 27.40
CA SER A 219 -8.94 6.74 26.18
C SER A 219 -10.25 7.52 26.43
N GLY A 220 -10.61 7.84 27.66
CA GLY A 220 -11.89 8.53 27.98
C GLY A 220 -13.12 7.64 27.78
N ILE A 221 -12.97 6.33 27.86
CA ILE A 221 -14.05 5.36 27.67
C ILE A 221 -14.68 5.03 29.02
N GLU A 222 -15.96 5.37 29.17
CA GLU A 222 -16.72 5.20 30.43
C GLU A 222 -17.84 4.15 30.29
N LYS A 223 -18.23 3.77 29.06
CA LYS A 223 -19.33 2.84 28.75
C LYS A 223 -18.85 1.75 27.80
N PRO A 224 -19.60 0.65 27.62
CA PRO A 224 -19.43 -0.20 26.44
C PRO A 224 -19.40 0.63 25.16
N PHE A 225 -18.64 0.24 24.15
CA PHE A 225 -18.42 1.10 22.99
C PHE A 225 -18.52 0.36 21.67
N LEU A 226 -18.98 1.11 20.67
CA LEU A 226 -18.79 0.80 19.26
C LEU A 226 -17.46 1.40 18.82
N MET A 227 -16.80 0.77 17.88
CA MET A 227 -15.48 1.23 17.43
C MET A 227 -15.41 1.33 15.91
N PHE A 228 -14.73 2.36 15.45
CA PHE A 228 -14.20 2.50 14.11
C PHE A 228 -12.71 2.81 14.20
N THR A 229 -11.91 2.26 13.28
CA THR A 229 -10.50 2.63 13.15
C THR A 229 -10.14 2.97 11.72
N GLY A 230 -9.31 4.02 11.53
CA GLY A 230 -8.85 4.46 10.23
C GLY A 230 -8.36 5.91 10.22
N SER A 231 -7.77 6.32 9.09
CA SER A 231 -7.41 7.71 8.84
C SER A 231 -8.66 8.59 8.70
N PHE A 232 -8.48 9.92 8.79
CA PHE A 232 -9.59 10.87 8.59
C PHE A 232 -9.79 11.26 7.11
N ASP A 233 -9.51 10.35 6.22
CA ASP A 233 -9.82 10.46 4.81
C ASP A 233 -11.36 10.47 4.58
N ILE A 234 -11.84 11.21 3.58
CA ILE A 234 -13.27 11.36 3.28
C ILE A 234 -13.95 10.01 2.98
N ARG A 235 -13.23 9.08 2.34
CA ARG A 235 -13.73 7.73 2.00
C ARG A 235 -14.02 6.88 3.23
N LYS A 236 -13.45 7.21 4.40
CA LYS A 236 -13.70 6.52 5.67
C LYS A 236 -15.06 6.85 6.30
N ASN A 237 -15.73 7.88 5.79
CA ASN A 237 -17.16 8.17 6.01
C ASN A 237 -17.57 8.48 7.47
N HIS A 238 -16.68 9.08 8.23
CA HIS A 238 -16.93 9.45 9.63
C HIS A 238 -18.21 10.26 9.85
N LEU A 239 -18.53 11.17 8.90
CA LEU A 239 -19.70 12.03 9.01
C LEU A 239 -20.99 11.21 9.06
N ARG A 240 -21.14 10.20 8.17
CA ARG A 240 -22.34 9.36 8.16
C ARG A 240 -22.37 8.42 9.34
N LEU A 241 -21.22 7.91 9.81
CA LEU A 241 -21.13 7.10 11.02
C LEU A 241 -21.66 7.85 12.26
N VAL A 242 -21.21 9.09 12.47
CA VAL A 242 -21.66 9.92 13.60
C VAL A 242 -23.16 10.20 13.51
N LYS A 243 -23.67 10.53 12.32
CA LYS A 243 -25.12 10.73 12.10
C LYS A 243 -25.93 9.47 12.37
N ALA A 244 -25.43 8.31 11.91
CA ALA A 244 -26.11 7.04 12.11
C ALA A 244 -26.16 6.65 13.59
N PHE A 245 -25.07 6.81 14.31
CA PHE A 245 -25.03 6.58 15.76
C PHE A 245 -26.02 7.50 16.49
N ALA A 246 -26.08 8.77 16.10
CA ALA A 246 -27.06 9.72 16.66
C ALA A 246 -28.53 9.34 16.42
N LYS A 247 -28.83 8.64 15.32
CA LYS A 247 -30.18 8.14 14.98
C LYS A 247 -30.58 6.88 15.75
N VAL A 248 -29.67 6.15 16.37
CA VAL A 248 -30.02 5.04 17.26
C VAL A 248 -30.90 5.56 18.41
N ALA A 249 -31.99 4.83 18.73
CA ALA A 249 -32.92 5.24 19.77
C ALA A 249 -32.20 5.57 21.10
N PRO A 250 -32.50 6.70 21.76
CA PRO A 250 -31.76 7.15 22.96
C PRO A 250 -31.66 6.08 24.04
N ALA A 251 -32.74 5.35 24.31
CA ALA A 251 -32.77 4.29 25.33
C ALA A 251 -31.70 3.18 25.10
N LEU A 252 -31.33 2.94 23.85
CA LEU A 252 -30.27 2.00 23.47
C LEU A 252 -28.91 2.71 23.35
N ARG A 253 -28.87 3.81 22.62
CA ARG A 253 -27.67 4.60 22.34
C ARG A 253 -26.95 5.04 23.60
N ASP A 254 -27.69 5.56 24.59
CA ASP A 254 -27.12 6.14 25.81
C ASP A 254 -26.40 5.11 26.70
N GLN A 255 -26.52 3.81 26.39
CA GLN A 255 -25.76 2.74 27.01
C GLN A 255 -24.35 2.58 26.44
N TYR A 256 -24.04 3.25 25.32
CA TYR A 256 -22.80 3.06 24.56
C TYR A 256 -22.09 4.39 24.27
N GLN A 257 -20.83 4.28 23.88
CA GLN A 257 -20.04 5.36 23.29
C GLN A 257 -19.61 4.95 21.87
N LEU A 258 -19.42 5.91 20.97
CA LEU A 258 -18.76 5.70 19.69
C LEU A 258 -17.30 6.11 19.79
N LEU A 259 -16.41 5.16 19.64
CA LEU A 259 -14.96 5.34 19.65
C LEU A 259 -14.41 5.41 18.22
N ILE A 260 -13.70 6.50 17.91
CA ILE A 260 -12.97 6.65 16.66
C ILE A 260 -11.46 6.64 16.96
N VAL A 261 -10.76 5.62 16.43
CA VAL A 261 -9.33 5.45 16.60
C VAL A 261 -8.62 5.83 15.29
N GLY A 262 -7.67 6.77 15.37
CA GLY A 262 -6.89 7.22 14.23
C GLY A 262 -6.45 8.67 14.37
N LYS A 263 -5.37 9.02 13.68
CA LYS A 263 -4.86 10.40 13.67
C LYS A 263 -5.73 11.27 12.74
N GLY A 264 -6.35 12.27 13.30
CA GLY A 264 -7.08 13.33 12.59
C GLY A 264 -6.54 14.71 12.93
N GLU A 265 -6.78 15.67 12.06
CA GLU A 265 -6.50 17.07 12.33
C GLU A 265 -7.54 17.65 13.32
N ASP A 266 -7.13 18.60 14.14
CA ASP A 266 -8.01 19.24 15.10
C ASP A 266 -9.29 19.81 14.47
N LYS A 267 -9.20 20.37 13.27
CA LYS A 267 -10.35 20.88 12.50
C LYS A 267 -11.33 19.77 12.12
N GLN A 268 -10.83 18.61 11.73
CA GLN A 268 -11.67 17.45 11.36
C GLN A 268 -12.40 16.91 12.59
N ILE A 269 -11.68 16.75 13.71
CA ILE A 269 -12.24 16.33 15.00
C ILE A 269 -13.29 17.32 15.50
N ALA A 270 -12.99 18.63 15.49
CA ALA A 270 -13.92 19.67 15.88
C ALA A 270 -15.20 19.66 15.04
N ARG A 271 -15.08 19.45 13.72
CA ARG A 271 -16.22 19.30 12.81
C ARG A 271 -17.11 18.13 13.20
N LEU A 272 -16.52 16.97 13.52
CA LEU A 272 -17.29 15.79 13.93
C LEU A 272 -17.96 15.99 15.30
N LYS A 273 -17.29 16.63 16.28
CA LYS A 273 -17.87 16.99 17.57
C LYS A 273 -19.06 17.94 17.40
N SER A 274 -18.92 18.99 16.59
CA SER A 274 -20.01 19.92 16.28
C SER A 274 -21.20 19.20 15.60
N LEU A 275 -20.92 18.30 14.67
CA LEU A 275 -21.94 17.47 14.03
C LEU A 275 -22.69 16.60 15.04
N ALA A 276 -21.96 15.95 15.94
CA ALA A 276 -22.53 15.10 17.00
C ALA A 276 -23.48 15.89 17.90
N GLN A 277 -23.06 17.06 18.40
CA GLN A 277 -23.87 17.95 19.21
C GLN A 277 -25.14 18.41 18.47
N LYS A 278 -25.02 18.80 17.19
CA LYS A 278 -26.16 19.17 16.33
C LYS A 278 -27.20 18.07 16.20
N HIS A 279 -26.78 16.80 16.28
CA HIS A 279 -27.64 15.63 16.21
C HIS A 279 -28.01 15.06 17.59
N GLY A 280 -27.79 15.81 18.69
CA GLY A 280 -28.23 15.44 20.02
C GLY A 280 -27.35 14.43 20.75
N LEU A 281 -26.10 14.24 20.33
CA LEU A 281 -25.12 13.48 21.08
C LEU A 281 -24.46 14.38 22.15
N HIS A 282 -24.22 13.83 23.33
CA HIS A 282 -23.42 14.50 24.35
C HIS A 282 -21.92 14.38 24.03
N GLU A 283 -21.11 15.27 24.56
CA GLU A 283 -19.66 15.28 24.32
C GLU A 283 -19.01 13.93 24.67
N LYS A 284 -19.51 13.28 25.71
CA LYS A 284 -19.00 11.97 26.16
C LYS A 284 -19.40 10.78 25.28
N ASP A 285 -20.40 10.94 24.42
CA ASP A 285 -20.89 9.85 23.58
C ASP A 285 -19.99 9.58 22.39
N LEU A 286 -19.14 10.54 22.00
CA LEU A 286 -18.18 10.44 20.89
C LEU A 286 -16.77 10.68 21.38
N VAL A 287 -15.99 9.60 21.37
CA VAL A 287 -14.61 9.59 21.87
C VAL A 287 -13.63 9.48 20.70
N PHE A 288 -12.61 10.33 20.69
CA PHE A 288 -11.52 10.30 19.73
C PHE A 288 -10.23 9.87 20.43
N VAL A 289 -9.65 8.78 19.94
CA VAL A 289 -8.35 8.32 20.38
C VAL A 289 -7.41 8.37 19.18
N GLY A 290 -6.41 9.21 19.25
CA GLY A 290 -5.46 9.39 18.16
C GLY A 290 -4.71 8.11 17.78
N HIS A 291 -3.44 8.23 17.47
CA HIS A 291 -2.60 7.06 17.22
C HIS A 291 -2.41 6.24 18.52
N VAL A 292 -2.61 4.93 18.41
CA VAL A 292 -2.41 3.98 19.51
C VAL A 292 -1.34 2.94 19.11
N THR A 293 -0.72 2.30 20.09
CA THR A 293 0.17 1.16 19.84
C THR A 293 -0.64 -0.05 19.36
N ASP A 294 0.01 -1.00 18.69
CA ASP A 294 -0.67 -2.24 18.27
C ASP A 294 -1.24 -3.01 19.45
N ALA A 295 -0.54 -3.04 20.58
CA ALA A 295 -1.03 -3.65 21.82
C ALA A 295 -2.31 -2.98 22.35
N ASP A 296 -2.35 -1.63 22.36
CA ASP A 296 -3.55 -0.88 22.75
C ASP A 296 -4.68 -1.10 21.74
N LEU A 297 -4.37 -1.17 20.43
CA LEU A 297 -5.36 -1.41 19.37
C LEU A 297 -6.01 -2.80 19.52
N ILE A 298 -5.20 -3.84 19.72
CA ILE A 298 -5.67 -5.21 19.94
C ILE A 298 -6.54 -5.27 21.20
N ALA A 299 -6.13 -4.60 22.29
CA ALA A 299 -6.91 -4.53 23.52
C ALA A 299 -8.24 -3.80 23.30
N LEU A 300 -8.27 -2.69 22.55
CA LEU A 300 -9.50 -1.98 22.20
C LEU A 300 -10.44 -2.85 21.36
N TYR A 301 -9.93 -3.59 20.37
CA TYR A 301 -10.74 -4.57 19.63
C TYR A 301 -11.34 -5.60 20.59
N ASN A 302 -10.55 -6.22 21.44
CA ASN A 302 -11.03 -7.27 22.37
C ASN A 302 -12.05 -6.76 23.43
N LEU A 303 -12.07 -5.44 23.68
CA LEU A 303 -13.03 -4.79 24.60
C LEU A 303 -14.26 -4.22 23.87
N CYS A 304 -14.23 -4.14 22.54
CA CYS A 304 -15.24 -3.53 21.71
C CYS A 304 -16.55 -4.36 21.69
N THR A 305 -17.69 -3.69 21.74
CA THR A 305 -19.00 -4.35 21.64
C THR A 305 -19.39 -4.62 20.20
N LEU A 306 -19.07 -3.68 19.28
CA LEU A 306 -19.39 -3.72 17.87
C LEU A 306 -18.38 -2.91 17.08
N PHE A 307 -17.79 -3.51 16.07
CA PHE A 307 -16.99 -2.79 15.09
C PHE A 307 -17.86 -2.38 13.90
N VAL A 308 -17.81 -1.10 13.53
CA VAL A 308 -18.60 -0.54 12.42
C VAL A 308 -17.64 0.00 11.37
N PHE A 309 -17.71 -0.52 10.15
CA PHE A 309 -16.81 -0.16 9.07
C PHE A 309 -17.56 0.47 7.87
N PRO A 310 -17.92 1.78 7.95
CA PRO A 310 -18.84 2.43 7.03
C PRO A 310 -18.16 3.01 5.79
N THR A 311 -16.99 2.50 5.41
CA THR A 311 -16.17 3.09 4.38
C THR A 311 -16.86 3.10 3.01
N LEU A 312 -16.58 4.14 2.22
CA LEU A 312 -17.12 4.26 0.85
C LEU A 312 -16.26 3.46 -0.15
N ARG A 313 -14.94 3.41 0.07
CA ARG A 313 -13.99 2.68 -0.78
C ARG A 313 -12.82 2.12 0.02
N GLU A 314 -12.43 0.88 -0.29
CA GLU A 314 -11.27 0.18 0.26
C GLU A 314 -10.64 -0.72 -0.80
N GLY A 315 -9.31 -0.83 -0.75
CA GLY A 315 -8.60 -1.84 -1.51
C GLY A 315 -8.77 -3.24 -0.92
N PHE A 316 -8.88 -3.35 0.43
CA PHE A 316 -9.15 -4.62 1.13
C PHE A 316 -10.10 -4.43 2.31
N GLY A 317 -9.71 -3.71 3.35
CA GLY A 317 -10.48 -3.54 4.59
C GLY A 317 -9.84 -4.23 5.79
N LEU A 318 -8.52 -4.09 5.94
CA LEU A 318 -7.76 -4.67 7.06
C LEU A 318 -8.41 -4.43 8.43
N PRO A 319 -8.94 -3.22 8.77
CA PRO A 319 -9.56 -3.01 10.07
C PRO A 319 -10.77 -3.90 10.37
N ALA A 320 -11.55 -4.25 9.35
CA ALA A 320 -12.67 -5.18 9.52
C ALA A 320 -12.15 -6.59 9.80
N LEU A 321 -11.09 -7.02 9.10
CA LEU A 321 -10.46 -8.32 9.34
C LEU A 321 -9.78 -8.38 10.71
N GLU A 322 -9.09 -7.32 11.14
CA GLU A 322 -8.49 -7.20 12.49
C GLU A 322 -9.55 -7.37 13.59
N ALA A 323 -10.69 -6.65 13.45
CA ALA A 323 -11.81 -6.76 14.37
C ALA A 323 -12.37 -8.19 14.43
N MET A 324 -12.61 -8.80 13.27
CA MET A 324 -13.12 -10.18 13.16
C MET A 324 -12.13 -11.19 13.76
N SER A 325 -10.84 -11.03 13.50
CA SER A 325 -9.78 -11.87 14.06
C SER A 325 -9.71 -11.79 15.59
N CYS A 326 -9.98 -10.61 16.17
CA CYS A 326 -10.13 -10.42 17.61
C CYS A 326 -11.47 -10.92 18.17
N GLY A 327 -12.36 -11.46 17.33
CA GLY A 327 -13.67 -11.96 17.74
C GLY A 327 -14.69 -10.86 18.06
N VAL A 328 -14.56 -9.68 17.45
CA VAL A 328 -15.55 -8.60 17.58
C VAL A 328 -16.68 -8.83 16.59
N PRO A 329 -17.95 -8.68 16.99
CA PRO A 329 -19.05 -8.55 16.06
C PRO A 329 -18.77 -7.39 15.11
N THR A 330 -18.78 -7.64 13.78
CA THR A 330 -18.38 -6.67 12.77
C THR A 330 -19.47 -6.47 11.75
N ILE A 331 -19.82 -5.22 11.47
CA ILE A 331 -20.70 -4.82 10.38
C ILE A 331 -19.99 -3.81 9.49
N GLY A 332 -20.33 -3.77 8.22
CA GLY A 332 -19.62 -2.88 7.31
C GLY A 332 -20.37 -2.56 6.03
N SER A 333 -19.71 -1.75 5.21
CA SER A 333 -20.17 -1.31 3.91
C SER A 333 -20.45 -2.49 2.97
N ASN A 334 -21.46 -2.37 2.12
CA ASN A 334 -21.74 -3.27 1.02
C ASN A 334 -20.93 -2.90 -0.26
N ARG A 335 -19.92 -2.03 -0.16
CA ARG A 335 -19.15 -1.49 -1.28
C ARG A 335 -17.74 -2.06 -1.32
N THR A 336 -17.19 -2.09 -2.52
CA THR A 336 -15.79 -2.43 -2.83
C THR A 336 -15.38 -3.81 -2.27
N SER A 337 -14.25 -3.91 -1.58
CA SER A 337 -13.73 -5.16 -1.01
C SER A 337 -14.34 -5.56 0.33
N VAL A 338 -15.12 -4.69 0.99
CA VAL A 338 -15.65 -4.96 2.33
C VAL A 338 -16.58 -6.20 2.37
N PRO A 339 -17.47 -6.44 1.38
CA PRO A 339 -18.26 -7.68 1.31
C PRO A 339 -17.41 -8.96 1.24
N GLU A 340 -16.27 -8.92 0.51
CA GLU A 340 -15.32 -10.03 0.41
C GLU A 340 -14.72 -10.38 1.78
N VAL A 341 -14.36 -9.35 2.56
CA VAL A 341 -13.74 -9.52 3.88
C VAL A 341 -14.76 -9.98 4.91
N ILE A 342 -15.93 -9.33 5.00
CA ILE A 342 -16.95 -9.67 5.99
C ILE A 342 -17.61 -11.01 5.66
N GLY A 343 -17.85 -11.32 4.37
CA GLY A 343 -18.33 -12.62 3.91
C GLY A 343 -19.75 -12.98 4.34
N ARG A 344 -20.58 -11.98 4.74
CA ARG A 344 -21.93 -12.22 5.27
C ARG A 344 -22.87 -11.04 4.92
N ALA A 345 -23.87 -11.27 4.10
CA ALA A 345 -24.72 -10.22 3.54
C ALA A 345 -25.56 -9.45 4.58
N ASP A 346 -26.07 -10.14 5.60
CA ASP A 346 -26.89 -9.52 6.67
C ASP A 346 -26.05 -8.68 7.67
N ALA A 347 -24.72 -8.73 7.58
CA ALA A 347 -23.80 -7.83 8.28
C ALA A 347 -23.45 -6.56 7.48
N LEU A 348 -23.92 -6.45 6.24
CA LEU A 348 -23.62 -5.34 5.37
C LEU A 348 -24.75 -4.28 5.38
N PHE A 349 -24.37 -3.05 5.05
CA PHE A 349 -25.26 -1.90 4.89
C PHE A 349 -24.79 -0.99 3.75
N ASP A 350 -25.68 -0.16 3.22
CA ASP A 350 -25.30 0.90 2.29
C ASP A 350 -24.60 2.04 3.06
N PRO A 351 -23.31 2.32 2.80
CA PRO A 351 -22.56 3.35 3.50
C PRO A 351 -23.03 4.78 3.17
N GLU A 352 -23.81 4.96 2.12
CA GLU A 352 -24.38 6.26 1.74
C GLU A 352 -25.71 6.53 2.42
N ASP A 353 -26.39 5.50 2.94
CA ASP A 353 -27.64 5.61 3.67
C ASP A 353 -27.42 5.59 5.19
N VAL A 354 -27.62 6.76 5.81
CA VAL A 354 -27.48 6.95 7.26
C VAL A 354 -28.51 6.11 8.04
N ASP A 355 -29.70 5.90 7.48
CA ASP A 355 -30.76 5.13 8.12
C ASP A 355 -30.47 3.64 8.10
N ASP A 356 -29.90 3.13 7.00
CA ASP A 356 -29.48 1.74 6.91
C ASP A 356 -28.34 1.44 7.89
N ILE A 357 -27.33 2.34 7.97
CA ILE A 357 -26.24 2.21 8.96
C ILE A 357 -26.84 2.17 10.39
N ALA A 358 -27.76 3.09 10.71
CA ALA A 358 -28.38 3.18 12.04
C ALA A 358 -29.24 1.94 12.37
N ALA A 359 -30.01 1.46 11.39
CA ALA A 359 -30.81 0.25 11.52
C ALA A 359 -29.93 -0.98 11.78
N LYS A 360 -28.81 -1.10 11.06
CA LYS A 360 -27.86 -2.20 11.25
C LYS A 360 -27.20 -2.14 12.62
N ILE A 361 -26.73 -0.97 13.07
CA ILE A 361 -26.20 -0.77 14.43
C ILE A 361 -27.26 -1.20 15.46
N THR A 362 -28.51 -0.72 15.31
CA THR A 362 -29.62 -1.02 16.21
C THR A 362 -29.88 -2.51 16.28
N SER A 363 -29.93 -3.21 15.16
CA SER A 363 -30.21 -4.66 15.10
C SER A 363 -29.17 -5.45 15.88
N VAL A 364 -27.87 -5.12 15.74
CA VAL A 364 -26.79 -5.83 16.46
C VAL A 364 -26.80 -5.50 17.95
N LEU A 365 -27.04 -4.25 18.33
CA LEU A 365 -27.05 -3.84 19.74
C LEU A 365 -28.23 -4.42 20.51
N SER A 366 -29.40 -4.57 19.88
CA SER A 366 -30.61 -5.07 20.52
C SER A 366 -30.78 -6.59 20.48
N ASP A 367 -30.07 -7.28 19.59
CA ASP A 367 -30.14 -8.74 19.44
C ASP A 367 -28.80 -9.40 19.85
N SER A 368 -28.79 -9.98 21.05
CA SER A 368 -27.60 -10.66 21.59
C SER A 368 -27.28 -11.98 20.83
N ALA A 369 -28.30 -12.65 20.26
CA ALA A 369 -28.08 -13.84 19.46
C ALA A 369 -27.41 -13.50 18.12
N PHE A 370 -27.92 -12.51 17.44
CA PHE A 370 -27.31 -12.02 16.19
C PHE A 370 -25.87 -11.53 16.43
N ARG A 371 -25.64 -10.80 17.53
CA ARG A 371 -24.31 -10.37 17.92
C ARG A 371 -23.34 -11.54 18.16
N ALA A 372 -23.82 -12.61 18.84
CA ALA A 372 -23.03 -13.82 19.05
C ALA A 372 -22.73 -14.57 17.74
N GLU A 373 -23.68 -14.59 16.81
CA GLU A 373 -23.49 -15.17 15.48
C GLU A 373 -22.44 -14.39 14.66
N LEU A 374 -22.49 -13.06 14.67
CA LEU A 374 -21.49 -12.22 13.99
C LEU A 374 -20.09 -12.49 14.54
N LYS A 375 -19.94 -12.59 15.85
CA LYS A 375 -18.67 -12.98 16.50
C LYS A 375 -18.15 -14.31 15.99
N ARG A 376 -18.99 -15.36 16.05
CA ARG A 376 -18.63 -16.71 15.60
C ARG A 376 -18.26 -16.72 14.11
N HIS A 377 -19.09 -16.06 13.29
CA HIS A 377 -18.84 -15.94 11.85
C HIS A 377 -17.52 -15.24 11.57
N GLY A 378 -17.26 -14.10 12.23
CA GLY A 378 -16.04 -13.32 12.04
C GLY A 378 -14.77 -14.12 12.30
N LEU A 379 -14.75 -14.89 13.41
CA LEU A 379 -13.64 -15.77 13.75
C LEU A 379 -13.42 -16.89 12.71
N GLU A 380 -14.49 -17.41 12.13
CA GLU A 380 -14.39 -18.45 11.10
C GLU A 380 -13.98 -17.86 9.76
N GLN A 381 -14.58 -16.74 9.37
CA GLN A 381 -14.26 -16.06 8.13
C GLN A 381 -12.79 -15.57 8.10
N ALA A 382 -12.27 -15.08 9.21
CA ALA A 382 -10.90 -14.61 9.32
C ALA A 382 -9.85 -15.68 8.99
N LYS A 383 -10.16 -16.96 9.20
CA LYS A 383 -9.27 -18.09 8.86
C LYS A 383 -9.01 -18.25 7.37
N ASN A 384 -9.87 -17.66 6.52
CA ASN A 384 -9.69 -17.68 5.06
C ASN A 384 -8.59 -16.71 4.59
N PHE A 385 -8.07 -15.88 5.49
CA PHE A 385 -7.08 -14.85 5.22
C PHE A 385 -5.82 -15.11 6.05
N SER A 386 -4.74 -15.56 5.40
CA SER A 386 -3.46 -15.77 6.06
C SER A 386 -2.31 -15.36 5.15
N TRP A 387 -1.24 -14.85 5.73
CA TRP A 387 -0.03 -14.52 4.98
C TRP A 387 0.57 -15.73 4.28
N ALA A 388 0.43 -16.93 4.86
CA ALA A 388 0.84 -18.17 4.22
C ALA A 388 0.06 -18.42 2.92
N LEU A 389 -1.25 -18.24 2.92
CA LEU A 389 -2.08 -18.37 1.72
C LEU A 389 -1.75 -17.31 0.68
N SER A 390 -1.54 -16.06 1.09
CA SER A 390 -1.15 -14.96 0.19
C SER A 390 0.22 -15.25 -0.46
N ALA A 391 1.20 -15.68 0.32
CA ALA A 391 2.51 -16.05 -0.19
C ALA A 391 2.45 -17.26 -1.13
N GLN A 392 1.67 -18.29 -0.79
CA GLN A 392 1.46 -19.46 -1.65
C GLN A 392 0.88 -19.06 -3.01
N ARG A 393 -0.15 -18.21 -3.01
CA ARG A 393 -0.77 -17.71 -4.25
C ARG A 393 0.20 -16.89 -5.09
N ALA A 394 0.98 -16.01 -4.44
CA ALA A 394 1.99 -15.20 -5.12
C ALA A 394 3.06 -16.07 -5.77
N LEU A 395 3.65 -17.00 -5.02
CA LEU A 395 4.69 -17.91 -5.52
C LEU A 395 4.17 -18.78 -6.66
N ALA A 396 2.99 -19.39 -6.53
CA ALA A 396 2.38 -20.19 -7.57
C ALA A 396 2.09 -19.37 -8.84
N PHE A 397 1.67 -18.12 -8.69
CA PHE A 397 1.45 -17.22 -9.83
C PHE A 397 2.78 -16.88 -10.52
N PHE A 398 3.83 -16.57 -9.78
CA PHE A 398 5.15 -16.28 -10.32
C PHE A 398 5.73 -17.50 -11.06
N GLU A 399 5.59 -18.70 -10.51
CA GLU A 399 5.99 -19.96 -11.14
C GLU A 399 5.28 -20.19 -12.48
N SER A 400 3.96 -20.02 -12.49
CA SER A 400 3.14 -20.17 -13.68
C SER A 400 3.54 -19.19 -14.79
N ARG A 401 3.77 -17.93 -14.44
CA ARG A 401 4.19 -16.90 -15.40
C ARG A 401 5.60 -17.11 -15.88
N HIS A 402 6.52 -17.47 -15.01
CA HIS A 402 7.90 -17.80 -15.37
C HIS A 402 7.97 -18.98 -16.34
N ALA A 403 7.23 -20.06 -16.07
CA ALA A 403 7.15 -21.21 -16.98
C ALA A 403 6.62 -20.81 -18.37
N HIS A 404 5.59 -19.96 -18.42
CA HIS A 404 5.03 -19.47 -19.68
C HIS A 404 6.06 -18.69 -20.51
N LEU A 405 6.87 -17.83 -19.89
CA LEU A 405 7.92 -17.06 -20.57
C LEU A 405 9.01 -17.95 -21.20
N HIS A 406 9.27 -19.13 -20.62
CA HIS A 406 10.27 -20.07 -21.13
C HIS A 406 9.72 -21.06 -22.17
N THR A 407 8.40 -21.24 -22.27
CA THR A 407 7.77 -22.18 -23.18
C THR A 407 7.13 -21.52 -24.41
N SER A 408 6.94 -20.20 -24.39
CA SER A 408 6.34 -19.46 -25.49
C SER A 408 7.35 -19.29 -26.66
N PRO A 409 6.99 -19.67 -27.89
CA PRO A 409 7.86 -19.49 -29.05
C PRO A 409 7.85 -18.04 -29.60
N ASP A 410 7.27 -17.08 -28.91
CA ASP A 410 7.14 -15.72 -29.39
C ASP A 410 8.49 -14.98 -29.33
N PRO A 411 9.13 -14.67 -30.48
CA PRO A 411 10.42 -13.98 -30.50
C PRO A 411 10.36 -12.53 -29.99
N ALA A 412 9.18 -11.94 -29.90
CA ALA A 412 8.99 -10.60 -29.31
C ALA A 412 9.27 -10.56 -27.80
N VAL A 413 9.19 -11.72 -27.10
CA VAL A 413 9.47 -11.85 -25.66
C VAL A 413 10.96 -12.01 -25.37
N GLN A 414 11.79 -12.36 -26.37
CA GLN A 414 13.21 -12.66 -26.20
C GLN A 414 14.16 -11.49 -26.52
N ALA A 415 13.65 -10.42 -27.09
CA ALA A 415 14.46 -9.28 -27.48
C ALA A 415 14.06 -8.04 -26.68
N SER A 416 14.70 -7.82 -25.53
CA SER A 416 15.02 -6.43 -25.19
C SER A 416 15.85 -5.87 -26.33
N PRO A 417 15.48 -4.75 -26.98
CA PRO A 417 16.30 -4.19 -28.03
C PRO A 417 17.70 -3.93 -27.47
N ALA A 418 18.68 -4.59 -28.08
CA ALA A 418 20.05 -4.17 -27.87
C ALA A 418 20.16 -2.67 -28.19
N PRO A 419 20.96 -1.90 -27.46
CA PRO A 419 21.07 -0.47 -27.68
C PRO A 419 21.40 -0.22 -29.16
N THR A 420 20.45 0.38 -29.87
CA THR A 420 20.69 0.90 -31.20
C THR A 420 21.77 1.95 -31.11
N GLN A 421 22.65 2.01 -32.10
CA GLN A 421 23.90 2.79 -32.15
C GLN A 421 23.77 4.18 -31.53
N PRO A 422 24.80 4.64 -30.79
CA PRO A 422 24.81 5.96 -30.17
C PRO A 422 24.72 7.06 -31.23
N LEU A 423 23.87 8.05 -31.00
CA LEU A 423 23.92 9.33 -31.72
C LEU A 423 25.17 10.08 -31.27
N GLU A 424 26.26 9.95 -31.99
CA GLU A 424 27.45 10.77 -31.79
C GLU A 424 27.16 12.20 -32.23
N GLY A 425 27.47 13.18 -31.38
CA GLY A 425 27.76 14.52 -31.85
C GLY A 425 26.80 15.67 -31.52
N SER A 426 26.14 15.69 -30.36
CA SER A 426 25.62 16.99 -29.84
C SER A 426 26.42 17.43 -28.63
N VAL A 427 26.76 18.72 -28.58
CA VAL A 427 27.44 19.38 -27.43
C VAL A 427 26.67 19.11 -26.12
N GLN A 428 25.36 18.94 -26.20
CA GLN A 428 24.45 18.61 -25.08
C GLN A 428 24.66 17.21 -24.54
N TYR A 429 24.88 16.23 -25.40
CA TYR A 429 25.15 14.86 -25.04
C TYR A 429 26.49 14.70 -24.31
N ASP A 430 27.54 15.34 -24.81
CA ASP A 430 28.86 15.30 -24.19
C ASP A 430 28.89 15.99 -22.81
N ASN A 431 28.16 17.08 -22.65
CA ASN A 431 28.00 17.75 -21.36
C ASN A 431 27.22 16.88 -20.34
N PHE A 432 26.19 16.18 -20.78
CA PHE A 432 25.45 15.24 -19.95
C PHE A 432 26.33 14.07 -19.49
N LEU A 433 27.10 13.45 -20.38
CA LEU A 433 28.06 12.40 -20.02
C LEU A 433 29.12 12.91 -19.05
N ALA A 434 29.65 14.12 -19.26
CA ALA A 434 30.62 14.74 -18.37
C ALA A 434 30.05 15.03 -16.97
N ALA A 435 28.77 15.37 -16.87
CA ALA A 435 28.08 15.53 -15.60
C ALA A 435 27.86 14.18 -14.90
N LEU A 436 27.38 13.17 -15.63
CA LEU A 436 27.18 11.81 -15.08
C LEU A 436 28.48 11.19 -14.59
N SER A 437 29.60 11.40 -15.29
CA SER A 437 30.91 10.85 -14.88
C SER A 437 31.43 11.46 -13.57
N LYS A 438 30.93 12.62 -13.17
CA LYS A 438 31.29 13.27 -11.88
C LYS A 438 30.45 12.77 -10.71
N LEU A 439 29.32 12.11 -10.99
CA LEU A 439 28.54 11.47 -9.92
C LEU A 439 29.30 10.25 -9.44
N ASN A 440 29.48 10.11 -8.13
CA ASN A 440 30.13 8.93 -7.54
C ASN A 440 29.14 7.74 -7.52
N LEU A 441 28.70 7.30 -8.70
CA LEU A 441 27.67 6.29 -8.92
C LEU A 441 28.23 4.85 -8.84
N GLY A 442 29.41 4.68 -8.27
CA GLY A 442 30.08 3.37 -8.21
C GLY A 442 30.60 2.94 -9.60
N LYS A 443 30.46 1.66 -9.91
CA LYS A 443 31.00 1.07 -11.15
C LYS A 443 30.03 1.21 -12.35
N LEU A 444 29.48 2.38 -12.59
CA LEU A 444 28.73 2.62 -13.85
C LEU A 444 29.76 2.73 -14.98
N ASP A 445 29.66 1.87 -15.98
CA ASP A 445 30.52 1.91 -17.16
C ASP A 445 30.05 2.97 -18.16
N ASP A 446 30.94 3.39 -19.04
CA ASP A 446 30.68 4.41 -20.05
C ASP A 446 29.53 4.03 -21.00
N ASP A 447 29.34 2.74 -21.29
CA ASP A 447 28.28 2.25 -22.16
C ASP A 447 26.90 2.42 -21.50
N PHE A 448 26.80 2.17 -20.19
CA PHE A 448 25.58 2.44 -19.44
C PHE A 448 25.28 3.95 -19.40
N LEU A 449 26.28 4.78 -19.15
CA LEU A 449 26.10 6.23 -19.11
C LEU A 449 25.62 6.77 -20.46
N LYS A 450 26.18 6.27 -21.56
CA LYS A 450 25.74 6.58 -22.94
C LYS A 450 24.30 6.13 -23.19
N TYR A 451 23.95 4.90 -22.78
CA TYR A 451 22.60 4.39 -22.91
C TYR A 451 21.59 5.21 -22.09
N ALA A 452 21.91 5.55 -20.85
CA ALA A 452 21.08 6.36 -19.98
C ALA A 452 20.85 7.77 -20.57
N ALA A 453 21.91 8.41 -21.05
CA ALA A 453 21.82 9.70 -21.74
C ALA A 453 20.93 9.64 -22.97
N HIS A 454 21.10 8.62 -23.81
CA HIS A 454 20.26 8.40 -24.99
C HIS A 454 18.80 8.18 -24.63
N THR A 455 18.52 7.35 -23.64
CA THR A 455 17.16 7.02 -23.18
C THR A 455 16.46 8.26 -22.62
N ILE A 456 17.17 9.09 -21.86
CA ILE A 456 16.62 10.35 -21.32
C ILE A 456 16.36 11.35 -22.45
N ALA A 457 17.32 11.52 -23.36
CA ALA A 457 17.21 12.49 -24.45
C ALA A 457 16.09 12.17 -25.47
N ASN A 458 15.78 10.87 -25.66
CA ASN A 458 14.78 10.42 -26.65
C ASN A 458 13.47 9.96 -26.01
N ASN A 459 13.28 10.15 -24.71
CA ASN A 459 12.02 9.75 -24.07
C ASN A 459 10.90 10.70 -24.51
N GLU A 460 9.91 10.17 -25.23
CA GLU A 460 8.72 10.90 -25.70
C GLU A 460 7.87 11.46 -24.55
N LEU A 461 8.08 10.95 -23.31
CA LEU A 461 7.43 11.46 -22.10
C LEU A 461 8.09 12.73 -21.55
N LEU A 462 9.30 13.08 -22.01
CA LEU A 462 9.94 14.32 -21.63
C LEU A 462 9.50 15.44 -22.60
N THR A 463 8.89 16.47 -22.06
CA THR A 463 8.56 17.68 -22.83
C THR A 463 9.82 18.40 -23.26
N ARG A 464 9.71 19.33 -24.23
CA ARG A 464 10.82 20.16 -24.65
C ARG A 464 11.39 20.98 -23.49
N ILE A 465 10.52 21.44 -22.58
CA ILE A 465 10.89 22.20 -21.38
C ILE A 465 11.73 21.33 -20.44
N GLU A 466 11.30 20.11 -20.15
CA GLU A 466 12.04 19.17 -19.29
C GLU A 466 13.43 18.80 -19.85
N ARG A 467 13.56 18.76 -21.17
CA ARG A 467 14.85 18.55 -21.85
C ARG A 467 15.78 19.76 -21.75
N ASP A 468 15.21 20.96 -21.81
CA ASP A 468 15.95 22.22 -21.68
C ASP A 468 16.36 22.48 -20.21
N GLU A 469 15.52 22.11 -19.24
CA GLU A 469 15.81 22.13 -17.80
C GLU A 469 16.88 21.12 -17.43
N LEU A 470 16.81 19.89 -17.95
CA LEU A 470 17.87 18.89 -17.79
C LEU A 470 19.23 19.45 -18.22
N HIS A 471 19.25 20.19 -19.33
CA HIS A 471 20.46 20.84 -19.84
C HIS A 471 20.95 21.96 -18.91
N SER A 472 20.03 22.77 -18.38
CA SER A 472 20.32 23.86 -17.44
C SER A 472 20.85 23.31 -16.10
N ASP A 473 20.23 22.31 -15.54
CA ASP A 473 20.63 21.70 -14.27
C ASP A 473 21.99 21.00 -14.37
N LEU A 474 22.25 20.35 -15.48
CA LEU A 474 23.55 19.74 -15.76
C LEU A 474 24.66 20.78 -15.94
N GLN A 475 24.34 21.98 -16.46
CA GLN A 475 25.29 23.08 -16.55
C GLN A 475 25.51 23.81 -15.22
N MET A 476 24.49 23.93 -14.35
CA MET A 476 24.60 24.63 -13.08
C MET A 476 25.24 23.82 -11.97
N GLY A 477 25.63 22.58 -12.20
CA GLY A 477 26.50 21.82 -11.31
C GLY A 477 25.81 21.26 -10.09
N TRP A 478 24.71 20.56 -10.28
CA TRP A 478 24.19 19.64 -9.28
C TRP A 478 25.18 18.64 -8.70
N VAL A 479 26.39 18.76 -9.17
CA VAL A 479 27.56 17.94 -8.86
C VAL A 479 28.33 18.43 -7.65
N THR A 480 27.97 19.52 -7.01
CA THR A 480 28.83 20.15 -5.99
C THR A 480 28.21 20.24 -4.59
N SER A 481 27.30 19.35 -4.21
CA SER A 481 26.92 19.28 -2.79
C SER A 481 26.73 17.86 -2.32
#